data_341b476a838a7575b07579b5deafaaea
#
_entry.id   341b476a838a7575b07579b5deafaaea
#
_cell.length_a   1.000
_cell.length_b   1.000
_cell.length_c   1.000
_cell.angle_alpha   90.00
_cell.angle_beta   90.00
_cell.angle_gamma   90.00
#
_symmetry.space_group_name_H-M   'P 1'
#
loop_
_entity.id
_entity.type
_entity.pdbx_description
1 polymer ?
#
loop_
_entity_poly.entity_id
_entity_poly.type
_entity_poly.pdbx_seq_one_letter_code
_entity_poly.pdbx_strand_id
1 'polypeptide(L)'
;MRVAIFASGNGTNFEELAQHFQAGSLPGKLALLFCNHPDAPVMGRAARLGVPAESFTVKESGGKLAYEQRVLAVLKQYRIDFIVLAGYLRVVGPTILDEYDHRIVNLHPAWLPEYPGLHSIERAFNDGRTQTGVTVHYIDADLDAGPVIAQCHVPILPDDKIGRAHV
;
A
#
# COMPACT_ATOMS: atom_id res chain seq x y z
N MET A 1 6.45 15.95 -8.70
CA MET A 1 5.45 14.90 -8.40
C MET A 1 5.31 14.78 -6.89
N ARG A 2 4.09 14.82 -6.38
CA ARG A 2 3.74 14.67 -4.96
C ARG A 2 3.08 13.31 -4.77
N VAL A 3 3.62 12.51 -3.85
CA VAL A 3 3.23 11.12 -3.64
C VAL A 3 2.51 10.97 -2.32
N ALA A 4 1.42 10.22 -2.31
CA ALA A 4 0.80 9.69 -1.10
C ALA A 4 1.09 8.19 -0.97
N ILE A 5 1.35 7.72 0.24
CA ILE A 5 1.42 6.31 0.56
C ILE A 5 0.19 5.95 1.40
N PHE A 6 -0.49 4.87 1.02
CA PHE A 6 -1.61 4.31 1.77
C PHE A 6 -1.17 3.05 2.51
N ALA A 7 -1.52 2.96 3.78
CA ALA A 7 -1.22 1.80 4.62
C ALA A 7 -2.36 1.53 5.61
N SER A 8 -2.45 0.32 6.13
CA SER A 8 -3.49 -0.07 7.10
C SER A 8 -2.94 -0.59 8.43
N GLY A 9 -1.66 -0.88 8.52
CA GLY A 9 -1.11 -1.62 9.67
C GLY A 9 0.23 -1.09 10.18
N ASN A 10 1.22 -1.98 10.23
CA ASN A 10 2.52 -1.68 10.84
C ASN A 10 3.33 -0.61 10.09
N GLY A 11 3.26 -0.59 8.75
CA GLY A 11 3.88 0.44 7.94
C GLY A 11 5.39 0.31 7.76
N THR A 12 5.95 -0.90 7.79
CA THR A 12 7.38 -1.13 7.51
C THR A 12 7.74 -0.72 6.09
N ASN A 13 6.90 -1.07 5.10
CA ASN A 13 7.08 -0.64 3.71
C ASN A 13 6.95 0.89 3.55
N PHE A 14 6.01 1.50 4.30
CA PHE A 14 5.90 2.97 4.33
C PHE A 14 7.20 3.61 4.84
N GLU A 15 7.75 3.12 5.95
CA GLU A 15 8.97 3.65 6.56
C GLU A 15 10.16 3.57 5.61
N GLU A 16 10.34 2.42 4.95
CA GLU A 16 11.40 2.21 3.96
C GLU A 16 11.28 3.18 2.77
N LEU A 17 10.09 3.29 2.19
CA LEU A 17 9.83 4.24 1.10
C LEU A 17 10.04 5.70 1.55
N ALA A 18 9.61 6.06 2.75
CA ALA A 18 9.78 7.42 3.28
C ALA A 18 11.24 7.79 3.44
N GLN A 19 12.09 6.87 3.92
CA GLN A 19 13.53 7.07 4.03
C GLN A 19 14.18 7.28 2.65
N HIS A 20 13.77 6.51 1.65
CA HIS A 20 14.25 6.68 0.28
C HIS A 20 13.84 8.03 -0.34
N PHE A 21 12.61 8.51 -0.08
CA PHE A 21 12.20 9.85 -0.50
C PHE A 21 13.02 10.94 0.20
N GLN A 22 13.29 10.80 1.50
CA GLN A 22 14.09 11.75 2.28
C GLN A 22 15.55 11.77 1.84
N ALA A 23 16.10 10.63 1.48
CA ALA A 23 17.45 10.50 0.94
C ALA A 23 17.59 11.01 -0.51
N GLY A 24 16.47 11.34 -1.18
CA GLY A 24 16.47 11.77 -2.58
C GLY A 24 16.75 10.65 -3.60
N SER A 25 16.69 9.39 -3.19
CA SER A 25 16.88 8.23 -4.07
C SER A 25 15.64 7.87 -4.88
N LEU A 26 14.48 8.40 -4.49
CA LEU A 26 13.24 8.30 -5.26
C LEU A 26 12.83 9.68 -5.80
N PRO A 27 12.32 9.77 -7.05
CA PRO A 27 11.90 11.02 -7.64
C PRO A 27 10.61 11.53 -7.00
N GLY A 28 10.51 12.83 -6.75
CA GLY A 28 9.34 13.48 -6.20
C GLY A 28 9.42 13.73 -4.70
N LYS A 29 8.26 13.99 -4.09
CA LYS A 29 8.14 14.30 -2.65
C LYS A 29 7.04 13.44 -2.04
N LEU A 30 7.39 12.70 -0.99
CA LEU A 30 6.38 12.09 -0.13
C LEU A 30 5.65 13.19 0.65
N ALA A 31 4.39 13.39 0.32
CA ALA A 31 3.59 14.51 0.81
C ALA A 31 2.53 14.09 1.82
N LEU A 32 2.15 12.81 1.86
CA LEU A 32 1.08 12.31 2.70
C LEU A 32 1.23 10.82 2.99
N LEU A 33 1.00 10.43 4.25
CA LEU A 33 0.53 9.10 4.62
C LEU A 33 -0.99 9.16 4.77
N PHE A 34 -1.71 8.24 4.15
CA PHE A 34 -3.11 7.99 4.46
C PHE A 34 -3.27 6.60 5.11
N CYS A 35 -3.98 6.55 6.24
CA CYS A 35 -4.26 5.30 6.95
C CYS A 35 -5.76 5.19 7.28
N ASN A 36 -6.36 4.02 7.03
CA ASN A 36 -7.77 3.76 7.35
C ASN A 36 -8.00 3.28 8.79
N HIS A 37 -6.94 3.19 9.59
CA HIS A 37 -6.97 2.83 11.01
C HIS A 37 -6.19 3.86 11.83
N PRO A 38 -6.87 4.78 12.55
CA PRO A 38 -6.20 5.86 13.30
C PRO A 38 -5.18 5.39 14.34
N ASP A 39 -5.40 4.21 14.92
CA ASP A 39 -4.53 3.63 15.96
C ASP A 39 -3.42 2.74 15.39
N ALA A 40 -3.29 2.64 14.07
CA ALA A 40 -2.28 1.78 13.46
C ALA A 40 -0.85 2.30 13.72
N PRO A 41 0.14 1.40 13.95
CA PRO A 41 1.53 1.78 14.24
C PRO A 41 2.17 2.68 13.16
N VAL A 42 1.72 2.59 11.91
CA VAL A 42 2.22 3.44 10.81
C VAL A 42 2.04 4.94 11.08
N MET A 43 1.01 5.34 11.84
CA MET A 43 0.78 6.73 12.22
C MET A 43 1.95 7.28 13.06
N GLY A 44 2.45 6.47 14.01
CA GLY A 44 3.63 6.82 14.81
C GLY A 44 4.92 6.88 13.97
N ARG A 45 5.05 6.04 12.94
CA ARG A 45 6.18 6.10 12.00
C ARG A 45 6.16 7.39 11.20
N ALA A 46 5.01 7.80 10.68
CA ALA A 46 4.87 9.06 9.95
C ALA A 46 5.23 10.27 10.82
N ALA A 47 4.78 10.29 12.07
CA ALA A 47 5.12 11.34 13.01
C ALA A 47 6.65 11.45 13.26
N ARG A 48 7.33 10.31 13.48
CA ARG A 48 8.80 10.28 13.67
C ARG A 48 9.57 10.76 12.44
N LEU A 49 9.05 10.48 11.24
CA LEU A 49 9.68 10.85 9.97
C LEU A 49 9.28 12.25 9.49
N GLY A 50 8.40 12.95 10.21
CA GLY A 50 7.91 14.27 9.83
C GLY A 50 7.05 14.27 8.55
N VAL A 51 6.42 13.14 8.25
CA VAL A 51 5.51 13.00 7.09
C VAL A 51 4.10 13.37 7.55
N PRO A 52 3.41 14.31 6.87
CA PRO A 52 2.01 14.59 7.14
C PRO A 52 1.16 13.33 7.02
N ALA A 53 0.24 13.13 7.95
CA ALA A 53 -0.60 11.94 7.99
C ALA A 53 -2.06 12.30 8.22
N GLU A 54 -2.95 11.63 7.49
CA GLU A 54 -4.40 11.70 7.64
C GLU A 54 -4.96 10.31 7.91
N SER A 55 -5.93 10.23 8.80
CA SER A 55 -6.55 8.95 9.12
C SER A 55 -8.01 9.12 9.48
N PHE A 56 -8.85 8.27 8.94
CA PHE A 56 -10.26 8.11 9.30
C PHE A 56 -10.80 6.78 8.77
N THR A 57 -11.88 6.32 9.39
CA THR A 57 -12.53 5.07 9.06
C THR A 57 -13.75 5.26 8.16
N VAL A 58 -14.21 4.18 7.54
CA VAL A 58 -15.48 4.17 6.78
C VAL A 58 -16.67 4.50 7.68
N LYS A 59 -16.66 4.01 8.93
CA LYS A 59 -17.72 4.26 9.90
C LYS A 59 -17.83 5.75 10.25
N GLU A 60 -16.72 6.40 10.55
CA GLU A 60 -16.65 7.84 10.84
C GLU A 60 -17.06 8.70 9.63
N SER A 61 -16.88 8.21 8.43
CA SER A 61 -17.22 8.92 7.21
C SER A 61 -18.69 8.74 6.79
N GLY A 62 -19.43 7.84 7.43
CA GLY A 62 -20.85 7.61 7.11
C GLY A 62 -21.08 6.61 5.95
N GLY A 63 -20.10 5.78 5.61
CA GLY A 63 -20.21 4.74 4.59
C GLY A 63 -19.12 4.80 3.52
N LYS A 64 -19.11 3.78 2.64
CA LYS A 64 -18.03 3.60 1.67
C LYS A 64 -17.89 4.78 0.71
N LEU A 65 -18.99 5.25 0.13
CA LEU A 65 -18.96 6.36 -0.84
C LEU A 65 -18.46 7.66 -0.19
N ALA A 66 -19.01 8.01 0.97
CA ALA A 66 -18.60 9.20 1.72
C ALA A 66 -17.13 9.12 2.16
N TYR A 67 -16.67 7.94 2.53
CA TYR A 67 -15.27 7.67 2.83
C TYR A 67 -14.37 7.95 1.62
N GLU A 68 -14.67 7.41 0.45
CA GLU A 68 -13.88 7.62 -0.76
C GLU A 68 -13.87 9.09 -1.21
N GLN A 69 -15.02 9.77 -1.11
CA GLN A 69 -15.10 11.21 -1.37
C GLN A 69 -14.23 12.03 -0.42
N ARG A 70 -14.20 11.65 0.87
CA ARG A 70 -13.35 12.29 1.87
C ARG A 70 -11.87 12.03 1.61
N VAL A 71 -11.50 10.81 1.24
CA VAL A 71 -10.11 10.47 0.82
C VAL A 71 -9.72 11.32 -0.38
N LEU A 72 -10.57 11.39 -1.40
CA LEU A 72 -10.31 12.19 -2.60
C LEU A 72 -10.13 13.68 -2.27
N ALA A 73 -10.94 14.23 -1.36
CA ALA A 73 -10.79 15.62 -0.91
C ALA A 73 -9.44 15.86 -0.24
N VAL A 74 -8.99 14.93 0.61
CA VAL A 74 -7.66 14.97 1.23
C VAL A 74 -6.55 14.91 0.18
N LEU A 75 -6.63 14.00 -0.77
CA LEU A 75 -5.64 13.90 -1.86
C LEU A 75 -5.52 15.20 -2.65
N LYS A 76 -6.64 15.85 -2.96
CA LYS A 76 -6.68 17.15 -3.64
C LYS A 76 -6.11 18.28 -2.77
N GLN A 77 -6.42 18.30 -1.48
CA GLN A 77 -5.86 19.28 -0.52
C GLN A 77 -4.34 19.20 -0.47
N TYR A 78 -3.79 17.99 -0.45
CA TYR A 78 -2.33 17.76 -0.45
C TYR A 78 -1.71 17.83 -1.85
N ARG A 79 -2.50 18.06 -2.90
CA ARG A 79 -2.09 18.11 -4.32
C ARG A 79 -1.31 16.85 -4.71
N ILE A 80 -1.88 15.69 -4.41
CA ILE A 80 -1.27 14.40 -4.71
C ILE A 80 -1.37 14.10 -6.20
N ASP A 81 -0.25 13.70 -6.79
CA ASP A 81 -0.16 13.31 -8.20
C ASP A 81 -0.17 11.79 -8.38
N PHE A 82 0.34 11.04 -7.39
CA PHE A 82 0.56 9.60 -7.48
C PHE A 82 0.33 8.92 -6.13
N ILE A 83 -0.22 7.71 -6.14
CA ILE A 83 -0.55 6.93 -4.94
C ILE A 83 0.22 5.61 -4.96
N VAL A 84 0.81 5.25 -3.82
CA VAL A 84 1.43 3.96 -3.57
C VAL A 84 0.65 3.24 -2.46
N LEU A 85 0.11 2.06 -2.75
CA LEU A 85 -0.49 1.19 -1.75
C LEU A 85 0.60 0.30 -1.15
N ALA A 86 0.89 0.47 0.11
CA ALA A 86 1.92 -0.25 0.84
C ALA A 86 1.32 -0.94 2.07
N GLY A 87 0.67 -2.07 1.85
CA GLY A 87 -0.09 -2.77 2.89
C GLY A 87 -1.43 -2.09 3.21
N TYR A 88 -2.09 -1.53 2.20
CA TYR A 88 -3.44 -0.98 2.33
C TYR A 88 -4.48 -2.08 2.10
N LEU A 89 -5.21 -2.44 3.15
CA LEU A 89 -6.08 -3.62 3.18
C LEU A 89 -7.53 -3.33 2.74
N ARG A 90 -7.74 -2.30 1.94
CA ARG A 90 -9.05 -1.96 1.39
C ARG A 90 -9.00 -1.87 -0.12
N VAL A 91 -10.08 -2.29 -0.76
CA VAL A 91 -10.26 -2.08 -2.19
C VAL A 91 -10.47 -0.58 -2.46
N VAL A 92 -9.68 -0.02 -3.34
CA VAL A 92 -9.86 1.33 -3.85
C VAL A 92 -11.01 1.31 -4.85
N GLY A 93 -12.01 2.15 -4.61
CA GLY A 93 -13.21 2.17 -5.44
C GLY A 93 -13.15 3.17 -6.58
N PRO A 94 -14.20 3.22 -7.41
CA PRO A 94 -14.22 4.00 -8.65
C PRO A 94 -14.01 5.50 -8.42
N THR A 95 -14.47 6.06 -7.31
CA THR A 95 -14.28 7.49 -7.01
C THR A 95 -12.80 7.91 -7.03
N ILE A 96 -11.91 7.04 -6.58
CA ILE A 96 -10.47 7.32 -6.55
C ILE A 96 -9.81 6.79 -7.82
N LEU A 97 -10.21 5.60 -8.31
CA LEU A 97 -9.65 5.00 -9.52
C LEU A 97 -9.82 5.90 -10.75
N ASP A 98 -11.01 6.47 -10.94
CA ASP A 98 -11.31 7.33 -12.09
C ASP A 98 -10.48 8.63 -12.08
N GLU A 99 -10.25 9.21 -10.90
CA GLU A 99 -9.46 10.44 -10.76
C GLU A 99 -7.95 10.17 -10.90
N TYR A 100 -7.48 8.98 -10.48
CA TYR A 100 -6.07 8.60 -10.46
C TYR A 100 -5.76 7.45 -11.43
N ASP A 101 -6.44 7.41 -12.57
CA ASP A 101 -6.21 6.40 -13.60
C ASP A 101 -4.72 6.30 -13.97
N HIS A 102 -4.18 5.08 -14.00
CA HIS A 102 -2.76 4.77 -14.19
C HIS A 102 -1.78 5.53 -13.25
N ARG A 103 -2.27 6.00 -12.10
CA ARG A 103 -1.47 6.73 -11.10
C ARG A 103 -1.55 6.12 -9.70
N ILE A 104 -1.99 4.87 -9.62
CA ILE A 104 -1.98 4.11 -8.37
C ILE A 104 -1.25 2.81 -8.60
N VAL A 105 -0.27 2.52 -7.76
CA VAL A 105 0.46 1.25 -7.74
C VAL A 105 0.25 0.53 -6.43
N ASN A 106 0.25 -0.79 -6.49
CA ASN A 106 0.18 -1.66 -5.33
C ASN A 106 1.44 -2.53 -5.22
N LEU A 107 1.91 -2.71 -4.01
CA LEU A 107 2.93 -3.69 -3.66
C LEU A 107 2.22 -4.92 -3.09
N HIS A 108 2.20 -6.00 -3.86
CA HIS A 108 1.58 -7.27 -3.49
C HIS A 108 2.64 -8.30 -3.08
N PRO A 109 2.57 -8.90 -1.90
CA PRO A 109 3.59 -9.79 -1.38
C PRO A 109 3.44 -11.23 -1.91
N ALA A 110 3.35 -11.38 -3.22
CA ALA A 110 3.39 -12.65 -3.93
C ALA A 110 3.87 -12.44 -5.38
N TRP A 111 4.22 -13.54 -6.04
CA TRP A 111 4.50 -13.56 -7.48
C TRP A 111 3.18 -13.68 -8.25
N LEU A 112 2.55 -12.56 -8.62
CA LEU A 112 1.31 -12.58 -9.38
C LEU A 112 1.51 -13.24 -10.76
N PRO A 113 0.54 -14.02 -11.23
CA PRO A 113 -0.83 -14.19 -10.73
C PRO A 113 -1.01 -15.22 -9.62
N GLU A 114 0.06 -15.75 -9.04
CA GLU A 114 -0.03 -16.66 -7.89
C GLU A 114 -0.44 -15.90 -6.62
N TYR A 115 -1.32 -16.49 -5.82
CA TYR A 115 -1.77 -15.96 -4.52
C TYR A 115 -2.29 -14.51 -4.55
N PRO A 116 -3.29 -14.18 -5.40
CA PRO A 116 -3.92 -12.87 -5.37
C PRO A 116 -4.73 -12.69 -4.07
N GLY A 117 -5.00 -11.44 -3.69
CA GLY A 117 -5.82 -11.11 -2.53
C GLY A 117 -5.10 -11.28 -1.19
N LEU A 118 -5.89 -11.38 -0.12
CA LEU A 118 -5.38 -11.42 1.25
C LEU A 118 -4.63 -12.71 1.60
N HIS A 119 -3.77 -12.62 2.62
CA HIS A 119 -3.02 -13.75 3.18
C HIS A 119 -2.12 -14.50 2.17
N SER A 120 -1.64 -13.81 1.15
CA SER A 120 -0.80 -14.40 0.10
C SER A 120 0.47 -15.05 0.65
N ILE A 121 1.12 -14.40 1.63
CA ILE A 121 2.33 -14.92 2.30
C ILE A 121 2.01 -16.23 3.04
N GLU A 122 0.95 -16.24 3.85
CA GLU A 122 0.53 -17.42 4.62
C GLU A 122 0.15 -18.58 3.72
N ARG A 123 -0.56 -18.29 2.62
CA ARG A 123 -0.98 -19.32 1.65
C ARG A 123 0.23 -19.94 0.97
N ALA A 124 1.17 -19.14 0.48
CA ALA A 124 2.40 -19.64 -0.14
C ALA A 124 3.24 -20.49 0.83
N PHE A 125 3.35 -20.05 2.08
CA PHE A 125 4.07 -20.78 3.13
C PHE A 125 3.39 -22.12 3.48
N ASN A 126 2.07 -22.12 3.68
CA ASN A 126 1.30 -23.32 4.03
C ASN A 126 1.22 -24.33 2.88
N ASP A 127 1.30 -23.88 1.64
CA ASP A 127 1.38 -24.74 0.45
C ASP A 127 2.77 -25.36 0.26
N GLY A 128 3.72 -25.12 1.19
CA GLY A 128 5.05 -25.68 1.13
C GLY A 128 5.90 -25.16 -0.03
N ARG A 129 5.62 -23.95 -0.50
CA ARG A 129 6.45 -23.34 -1.55
C ARG A 129 7.85 -23.06 -1.04
N THR A 130 8.83 -23.27 -1.87
CA THR A 130 10.24 -22.92 -1.58
C THR A 130 10.59 -21.49 -2.04
N GLN A 131 9.67 -20.84 -2.74
CA GLN A 131 9.83 -19.51 -3.29
C GLN A 131 8.47 -18.84 -3.42
N THR A 132 8.43 -17.56 -3.18
CA THR A 132 7.35 -16.64 -3.49
C THR A 132 7.90 -15.42 -4.21
N GLY A 133 7.24 -14.28 -4.13
CA GLY A 133 7.72 -13.05 -4.72
C GLY A 133 7.09 -11.81 -4.12
N VAL A 134 7.49 -10.70 -4.70
CA VAL A 134 6.83 -9.40 -4.53
C VAL A 134 6.53 -8.87 -5.92
N THR A 135 5.33 -8.37 -6.11
CA THR A 135 4.88 -7.76 -7.35
C THR A 135 4.49 -6.31 -7.12
N VAL A 136 5.02 -5.40 -7.92
CA VAL A 136 4.52 -4.03 -8.05
C VAL A 136 3.72 -3.95 -9.34
N HIS A 137 2.48 -3.52 -9.24
CA HIS A 137 1.56 -3.43 -10.38
C HIS A 137 0.66 -2.19 -10.28
N TYR A 138 0.17 -1.70 -11.41
CA TYR A 138 -0.91 -0.73 -11.41
C TYR A 138 -2.19 -1.40 -10.90
N ILE A 139 -3.03 -0.64 -10.19
CA ILE A 139 -4.36 -1.14 -9.85
C ILE A 139 -5.40 -0.71 -10.87
N ASP A 140 -6.38 -1.56 -11.06
CA ASP A 140 -7.59 -1.33 -11.84
C ASP A 140 -8.81 -1.79 -11.04
N ALA A 141 -9.93 -2.01 -11.72
CA ALA A 141 -11.17 -2.46 -11.08
C ALA A 141 -11.11 -3.91 -10.56
N ASP A 142 -10.19 -4.71 -11.11
CA ASP A 142 -10.03 -6.12 -10.77
C ASP A 142 -8.93 -6.30 -9.70
N LEU A 143 -9.18 -7.19 -8.75
CA LEU A 143 -8.26 -7.41 -7.63
C LEU A 143 -6.94 -8.03 -8.11
N ASP A 144 -5.83 -7.33 -7.86
CA ASP A 144 -4.46 -7.75 -8.15
C ASP A 144 -4.22 -8.20 -9.61
N ALA A 145 -5.00 -7.68 -10.57
CA ALA A 145 -4.97 -8.07 -11.97
C ALA A 145 -4.39 -6.99 -12.92
N GLY A 146 -4.15 -5.79 -12.41
CA GLY A 146 -3.61 -4.69 -13.21
C GLY A 146 -2.19 -4.95 -13.74
N PRO A 147 -1.74 -4.16 -14.72
CA PRO A 147 -0.45 -4.34 -15.40
C PRO A 147 0.72 -4.38 -14.43
N VAL A 148 1.54 -5.42 -14.52
CA VAL A 148 2.75 -5.60 -13.71
C VAL A 148 3.83 -4.62 -14.16
N ILE A 149 4.45 -3.94 -13.19
CA ILE A 149 5.57 -3.02 -13.39
C ILE A 149 6.90 -3.73 -13.14
N ALA A 150 6.98 -4.45 -12.01
CA ALA A 150 8.18 -5.17 -11.60
C ALA A 150 7.83 -6.32 -10.67
N GLN A 151 8.65 -7.36 -10.71
CA GLN A 151 8.57 -8.50 -9.80
C GLN A 151 9.96 -8.89 -9.30
N CYS A 152 10.01 -9.40 -8.07
CA CYS A 152 11.23 -9.95 -7.48
C CYS A 152 10.89 -11.28 -6.79
N HIS A 153 11.70 -12.30 -7.03
CA HIS A 153 11.58 -13.58 -6.31
C HIS A 153 12.10 -13.45 -4.88
N VAL A 154 11.39 -14.10 -3.96
CA VAL A 154 11.77 -14.18 -2.54
C VAL A 154 11.83 -15.66 -2.15
N PRO A 155 13.01 -16.19 -1.74
CA PRO A 155 13.12 -17.57 -1.28
C PRO A 155 12.40 -17.75 0.05
N ILE A 156 11.77 -18.91 0.23
CA ILE A 156 11.23 -19.38 1.51
C ILE A 156 12.18 -20.46 1.99
N LEU A 157 12.91 -20.19 3.06
CA LEU A 157 13.91 -21.10 3.62
C LEU A 157 13.24 -22.15 4.52
N PRO A 158 13.86 -23.34 4.69
CA PRO A 158 13.29 -24.42 5.51
C PRO A 158 13.04 -24.03 6.97
N ASP A 159 13.81 -23.09 7.51
CA ASP A 159 13.72 -22.58 8.88
C ASP A 159 12.92 -21.27 9.01
N ASP A 160 12.36 -20.77 7.91
CA ASP A 160 11.51 -19.58 7.94
C ASP A 160 10.23 -19.81 8.73
N LYS A 161 9.75 -18.74 9.35
CA LYS A 161 8.47 -18.67 10.05
C LYS A 161 7.65 -17.53 9.48
N ILE A 162 6.32 -17.68 9.44
CA ILE A 162 5.41 -16.64 8.93
C ILE A 162 5.66 -15.29 9.59
N GLY A 163 5.97 -15.24 10.89
CA GLY A 163 6.27 -13.99 11.60
C GLY A 163 7.51 -13.22 11.12
N ARG A 164 8.26 -13.78 10.18
CA ARG A 164 9.39 -13.12 9.51
C ARG A 164 8.96 -12.25 8.33
N ALA A 165 7.77 -12.51 7.77
CA ALA A 165 7.20 -11.71 6.72
C ALA A 165 6.56 -10.45 7.31
N HIS A 166 6.98 -9.29 6.84
CA HIS A 166 6.44 -7.99 7.24
C HIS A 166 5.75 -7.33 6.03
N VAL A 167 4.53 -6.87 6.26
CA VAL A 167 3.76 -6.07 5.30
C VAL A 167 3.46 -4.68 5.86
#